data_8e2f94b41998d9263274f916ecf10ae1
#
_entry.id   8e2f94b41998d9263274f916ecf10ae1
#
_cell.length_a   1.000
_cell.length_b   1.000
_cell.length_c   1.000
_cell.angle_alpha   90.00
_cell.angle_beta   90.00
_cell.angle_gamma   90.00
#
_symmetry.space_group_name_H-M   'P 1'
#
loop_
_entity.id
_entity.type
_entity.pdbx_description
1 polymer ?
#
loop_
_entity_poly.entity_id
_entity_poly.type
_entity_poly.pdbx_seq_one_letter_code
_entity_poly.pdbx_strand_id
1 'polypeptide(L)'
;SPIKELFRLSKEFGAINIVDMCQTAGLVDTDLSGDDIDFAVFAGHKTLYSPLGIAGVVSSFAFKPQPLLFGGTGFESANQALPESVPERYEVASPDIAAIAGLNASLKWIKETGIQNIYEKEQANHKKLLEILSRYENIKVIDTGKAMSIGVVSCLFDGYGSDSIGQILSEQGVAVRTGLHCAPTAHKFIGTFPAGTVRFSVSYFNTEEDFEILEAALDYIELNS
;
A
#
# COMPACT_ATOMS: atom_id res chain seq x y z
N SER A 1 7.75 -0.96 -10.64
CA SER A 1 9.18 -0.73 -10.96
C SER A 1 9.85 -2.04 -11.28
N PRO A 2 10.83 -2.11 -12.19
CA PRO A 2 11.60 -3.32 -12.52
C PRO A 2 12.62 -3.64 -11.42
N ILE A 3 12.12 -3.94 -10.21
CA ILE A 3 12.96 -4.07 -9.00
C ILE A 3 13.96 -5.22 -9.12
N LYS A 4 13.60 -6.33 -9.75
CA LYS A 4 14.50 -7.49 -9.91
C LYS A 4 15.76 -7.13 -10.70
N GLU A 5 15.61 -6.42 -11.80
CA GLU A 5 16.75 -5.98 -12.63
C GLU A 5 17.63 -4.96 -11.88
N LEU A 6 16.98 -3.98 -11.22
CA LEU A 6 17.69 -2.97 -10.43
C LEU A 6 18.46 -3.58 -9.26
N PHE A 7 17.87 -4.54 -8.56
CA PHE A 7 18.50 -5.17 -7.42
C PHE A 7 19.64 -6.10 -7.83
N ARG A 8 19.49 -6.83 -8.93
CA ARG A 8 20.61 -7.60 -9.48
C ARG A 8 21.79 -6.70 -9.84
N LEU A 9 21.53 -5.59 -10.52
CA LEU A 9 22.57 -4.63 -10.88
C LEU A 9 23.24 -4.03 -9.62
N SER A 10 22.46 -3.62 -8.62
CA SER A 10 23.02 -3.03 -7.39
C SER A 10 23.88 -4.02 -6.59
N LYS A 11 23.57 -5.32 -6.63
CA LYS A 11 24.39 -6.36 -6.01
C LYS A 11 25.79 -6.45 -6.63
N GLU A 12 25.96 -6.19 -7.92
CA GLU A 12 27.28 -6.15 -8.58
C GLU A 12 28.19 -5.07 -7.95
N PHE A 13 27.59 -4.04 -7.32
CA PHE A 13 28.30 -2.99 -6.60
C PHE A 13 28.33 -3.20 -5.08
N GLY A 14 27.92 -4.35 -4.58
CA GLY A 14 27.90 -4.67 -3.15
C GLY A 14 26.85 -3.88 -2.35
N ALA A 15 25.82 -3.37 -2.98
CA ALA A 15 24.74 -2.63 -2.32
C ALA A 15 23.83 -3.55 -1.51
N ILE A 16 23.26 -3.01 -0.42
CA ILE A 16 22.19 -3.66 0.35
C ILE A 16 20.85 -3.26 -0.28
N ASN A 17 20.06 -4.25 -0.67
CA ASN A 17 18.79 -4.04 -1.32
C ASN A 17 17.62 -4.11 -0.32
N ILE A 18 16.91 -3.00 -0.19
CA ILE A 18 15.72 -2.88 0.67
C ILE A 18 14.51 -2.59 -0.23
N VAL A 19 13.47 -3.40 -0.14
CA VAL A 19 12.21 -3.18 -0.85
C VAL A 19 11.09 -2.79 0.13
N ASP A 20 10.41 -1.68 -0.16
CA ASP A 20 9.15 -1.33 0.49
C ASP A 20 8.01 -2.02 -0.24
N MET A 21 7.42 -3.02 0.41
CA MET A 21 6.30 -3.81 -0.08
C MET A 21 4.97 -3.40 0.58
N CYS A 22 4.89 -2.23 1.22
CA CYS A 22 3.68 -1.80 1.91
C CYS A 22 2.42 -1.73 1.02
N GLN A 23 2.58 -1.64 -0.30
CA GLN A 23 1.48 -1.61 -1.26
C GLN A 23 1.40 -2.87 -2.14
N THR A 24 2.28 -3.84 -1.92
CA THR A 24 2.38 -5.01 -2.81
C THR A 24 2.43 -6.35 -2.07
N ALA A 25 2.78 -6.36 -0.78
CA ALA A 25 2.79 -7.59 0.02
C ALA A 25 1.39 -8.21 0.07
N GLY A 26 1.27 -9.50 -0.27
CA GLY A 26 -0.02 -10.21 -0.31
C GLY A 26 -0.87 -9.94 -1.56
N LEU A 27 -0.42 -9.04 -2.45
CA LEU A 27 -1.10 -8.69 -3.69
C LEU A 27 -0.28 -9.05 -4.94
N VAL A 28 0.99 -8.70 -4.93
CA VAL A 28 1.91 -9.00 -6.04
C VAL A 28 2.81 -10.14 -5.64
N ASP A 29 2.79 -11.21 -6.41
CA ASP A 29 3.67 -12.36 -6.15
C ASP A 29 5.13 -11.95 -6.27
N THR A 30 5.84 -12.05 -5.15
CA THR A 30 7.25 -11.64 -5.04
C THR A 30 8.02 -12.73 -4.31
N ASP A 31 8.92 -13.39 -5.02
CA ASP A 31 9.82 -14.35 -4.43
C ASP A 31 10.94 -13.63 -3.65
N LEU A 32 10.96 -13.85 -2.34
CA LEU A 32 11.96 -13.32 -1.41
C LEU A 32 13.07 -14.35 -1.08
N SER A 33 13.03 -15.54 -1.68
CA SER A 33 14.01 -16.60 -1.39
C SER A 33 15.35 -16.41 -2.08
N GLY A 34 15.41 -15.51 -3.07
CA GLY A 34 16.65 -15.19 -3.78
C GLY A 34 17.55 -14.22 -3.01
N ASP A 35 18.81 -14.11 -3.46
CA ASP A 35 19.83 -13.26 -2.82
C ASP A 35 19.75 -11.78 -3.23
N ASP A 36 18.81 -11.40 -4.09
CA ASP A 36 18.70 -10.03 -4.61
C ASP A 36 18.08 -9.05 -3.63
N ILE A 37 17.27 -9.54 -2.68
CA ILE A 37 16.55 -8.72 -1.68
C ILE A 37 17.08 -9.06 -0.29
N ASP A 38 17.73 -8.10 0.37
CA ASP A 38 18.24 -8.27 1.74
C ASP A 38 17.16 -8.04 2.78
N PHE A 39 16.30 -7.03 2.55
CA PHE A 39 15.21 -6.66 3.44
C PHE A 39 13.95 -6.32 2.65
N ALA A 40 12.83 -6.92 3.02
CA ALA A 40 11.50 -6.57 2.54
C ALA A 40 10.66 -6.02 3.70
N VAL A 41 10.17 -4.80 3.56
CA VAL A 41 9.37 -4.10 4.59
C VAL A 41 7.90 -4.14 4.20
N PHE A 42 7.01 -4.41 5.13
CA PHE A 42 5.57 -4.42 4.89
C PHE A 42 4.78 -3.70 5.99
N ALA A 43 3.58 -3.24 5.64
CA ALA A 43 2.57 -2.75 6.58
C ALA A 43 1.36 -3.68 6.55
N GLY A 44 0.99 -4.24 7.69
CA GLY A 44 -0.07 -5.25 7.76
C GLY A 44 -1.44 -4.72 7.37
N HIS A 45 -1.76 -3.48 7.72
CA HIS A 45 -3.06 -2.84 7.50
C HIS A 45 -3.33 -2.33 6.08
N LYS A 46 -2.47 -2.66 5.11
CA LYS A 46 -2.67 -2.32 3.70
C LYS A 46 -3.06 -3.58 2.92
N THR A 47 -2.29 -3.96 1.93
CA THR A 47 -2.55 -5.11 1.05
C THR A 47 -2.48 -6.47 1.74
N LEU A 48 -2.05 -6.53 2.99
CA LEU A 48 -2.16 -7.74 3.82
C LEU A 48 -3.47 -7.81 4.63
N TYR A 49 -4.35 -6.83 4.53
CA TYR A 49 -5.70 -6.85 5.15
C TYR A 49 -5.74 -7.07 6.68
N SER A 50 -4.65 -6.77 7.37
CA SER A 50 -4.55 -6.89 8.83
C SER A 50 -5.13 -5.65 9.54
N PRO A 51 -5.50 -5.74 10.83
CA PRO A 51 -5.74 -4.57 11.65
C PRO A 51 -4.57 -3.59 11.66
N LEU A 52 -4.84 -2.34 12.05
CA LEU A 52 -3.81 -1.33 12.27
C LEU A 52 -2.84 -1.76 13.39
N GLY A 53 -1.66 -1.17 13.40
CA GLY A 53 -0.71 -1.32 14.50
C GLY A 53 0.39 -2.36 14.25
N ILE A 54 0.41 -3.03 13.09
CA ILE A 54 1.46 -4.00 12.78
C ILE A 54 2.16 -3.68 11.45
N ALA A 55 3.47 -3.73 11.49
CA ALA A 55 4.38 -3.71 10.35
C ALA A 55 5.52 -4.71 10.62
N GLY A 56 6.26 -5.07 9.60
CA GLY A 56 7.36 -6.01 9.79
C GLY A 56 8.41 -5.94 8.69
N VAL A 57 9.47 -6.67 8.93
CA VAL A 57 10.59 -6.84 8.01
C VAL A 57 10.83 -8.33 7.82
N VAL A 58 10.94 -8.74 6.56
CA VAL A 58 11.43 -10.09 6.20
C VAL A 58 12.86 -9.96 5.69
N SER A 59 13.75 -10.76 6.23
CA SER A 59 15.16 -10.79 5.84
C SER A 59 15.77 -12.15 6.16
N SER A 60 16.81 -12.53 5.43
CA SER A 60 17.68 -13.65 5.78
C SER A 60 18.64 -13.30 6.93
N PHE A 61 18.72 -12.01 7.29
CA PHE A 61 19.67 -11.47 8.26
C PHE A 61 21.15 -11.86 8.03
N ALA A 62 21.51 -12.10 6.79
CA ALA A 62 22.90 -12.23 6.38
C ALA A 62 23.71 -10.98 6.76
N PHE A 63 23.06 -9.79 6.66
CA PHE A 63 23.53 -8.53 7.23
C PHE A 63 22.72 -8.18 8.48
N LYS A 64 23.39 -7.97 9.61
CA LYS A 64 22.76 -7.58 10.88
C LYS A 64 22.96 -6.08 11.13
N PRO A 65 21.96 -5.23 10.87
CA PRO A 65 22.08 -3.80 11.13
C PRO A 65 22.23 -3.52 12.63
N GLN A 66 22.81 -2.38 12.98
CA GLN A 66 22.82 -1.94 14.37
C GLN A 66 21.41 -1.56 14.83
N PRO A 67 20.95 -2.01 16.01
CA PRO A 67 19.66 -1.58 16.57
C PRO A 67 19.64 -0.06 16.77
N LEU A 68 18.51 0.56 16.46
CA LEU A 68 18.26 1.98 16.72
C LEU A 68 17.42 2.19 18.00
N LEU A 69 16.64 1.16 18.37
CA LEU A 69 15.80 1.18 19.57
C LEU A 69 16.38 0.22 20.59
N PHE A 70 16.37 0.62 21.85
CA PHE A 70 16.86 -0.14 22.97
C PHE A 70 15.78 -0.23 24.04
N GLY A 71 15.60 -1.42 24.60
CA GLY A 71 14.61 -1.67 25.66
C GLY A 71 14.59 -3.13 26.08
N GLY A 72 13.73 -3.45 27.04
CA GLY A 72 13.54 -4.83 27.46
C GLY A 72 12.90 -5.65 26.33
N THR A 73 13.41 -6.85 26.10
CA THR A 73 12.88 -7.77 25.08
C THR A 73 12.08 -8.92 25.72
N GLY A 74 12.10 -9.03 27.07
CA GLY A 74 11.55 -10.19 27.78
C GLY A 74 12.41 -11.45 27.66
N PHE A 75 13.54 -11.36 26.98
CA PHE A 75 14.48 -12.45 26.72
C PHE A 75 15.81 -12.16 27.44
N GLU A 76 16.42 -13.18 28.09
CA GLU A 76 17.68 -13.04 28.84
C GLU A 76 17.66 -11.88 29.87
N SER A 77 16.64 -11.81 30.74
CA SER A 77 16.37 -10.65 31.63
C SER A 77 17.53 -10.26 32.57
N ALA A 78 18.49 -11.15 32.83
CA ALA A 78 19.69 -10.83 33.62
C ALA A 78 20.77 -10.11 32.77
N ASN A 79 20.68 -10.13 31.46
CA ASN A 79 21.59 -9.45 30.55
C ASN A 79 21.11 -8.00 30.35
N GLN A 80 21.95 -7.02 30.63
CA GLN A 80 21.63 -5.60 30.45
C GLN A 80 21.83 -5.13 28.99
N ALA A 81 22.51 -5.93 28.18
CA ALA A 81 22.65 -5.67 26.73
C ALA A 81 21.47 -6.30 25.95
N LEU A 82 21.24 -5.80 24.73
CA LEU A 82 20.33 -6.48 23.81
C LEU A 82 20.86 -7.88 23.47
N PRO A 83 19.99 -8.89 23.32
CA PRO A 83 20.41 -10.23 22.91
C PRO A 83 21.08 -10.21 21.54
N GLU A 84 21.90 -11.22 21.26
CA GLU A 84 22.50 -11.40 19.93
C GLU A 84 21.59 -12.18 18.99
N SER A 85 20.57 -12.86 19.53
CA SER A 85 19.61 -13.63 18.75
C SER A 85 18.66 -12.72 17.97
N VAL A 86 18.24 -13.19 16.82
CA VAL A 86 17.25 -12.56 15.94
C VAL A 86 16.00 -13.46 15.98
N PRO A 87 14.77 -12.91 16.10
CA PRO A 87 14.41 -11.48 16.00
C PRO A 87 14.54 -10.65 17.28
N GLU A 88 14.80 -11.24 18.44
CA GLU A 88 14.72 -10.61 19.77
C GLU A 88 15.59 -9.34 19.87
N ARG A 89 16.72 -9.31 19.17
CA ARG A 89 17.62 -8.14 19.12
C ARG A 89 16.93 -6.87 18.60
N TYR A 90 15.91 -7.02 17.75
CA TYR A 90 15.23 -5.91 17.08
C TYR A 90 13.80 -5.67 17.58
N GLU A 91 13.27 -6.59 18.39
CA GLU A 91 11.91 -6.54 18.92
C GLU A 91 11.95 -6.14 20.41
N VAL A 92 11.94 -4.83 20.69
CA VAL A 92 11.93 -4.29 22.05
C VAL A 92 10.50 -3.99 22.50
N ALA A 93 10.27 -4.08 23.83
CA ALA A 93 8.97 -3.93 24.47
C ALA A 93 7.99 -5.10 24.20
N SER A 94 6.77 -4.96 24.72
CA SER A 94 5.72 -5.97 24.55
C SER A 94 5.06 -5.83 23.16
N PRO A 95 4.96 -6.91 22.38
CA PRO A 95 4.34 -6.86 21.07
C PRO A 95 2.81 -6.69 21.18
N ASP A 96 2.20 -6.09 20.17
CA ASP A 96 0.73 -6.04 20.01
C ASP A 96 0.20 -7.41 19.56
N ILE A 97 -0.15 -8.24 20.56
CA ILE A 97 -0.65 -9.61 20.32
C ILE A 97 -1.94 -9.61 19.51
N ALA A 98 -2.82 -8.61 19.69
CA ALA A 98 -4.08 -8.53 18.96
C ALA A 98 -3.82 -8.25 17.46
N ALA A 99 -2.93 -7.31 17.13
CA ALA A 99 -2.54 -7.02 15.76
C ALA A 99 -1.82 -8.22 15.10
N ILE A 100 -0.95 -8.92 15.85
CA ILE A 100 -0.28 -10.14 15.37
C ILE A 100 -1.31 -11.24 15.06
N ALA A 101 -2.29 -11.46 15.93
CA ALA A 101 -3.35 -12.45 15.71
C ALA A 101 -4.19 -12.10 14.46
N GLY A 102 -4.51 -10.81 14.27
CA GLY A 102 -5.20 -10.31 13.08
C GLY A 102 -4.39 -10.51 11.81
N LEU A 103 -3.09 -10.19 11.83
CA LEU A 103 -2.19 -10.45 10.69
C LEU A 103 -2.12 -11.95 10.37
N ASN A 104 -2.02 -12.82 11.37
CA ASN A 104 -2.00 -14.25 11.14
C ASN A 104 -3.31 -14.75 10.49
N ALA A 105 -4.46 -14.21 10.90
CA ALA A 105 -5.75 -14.54 10.29
C ALA A 105 -5.81 -14.09 8.83
N SER A 106 -5.40 -12.86 8.53
CA SER A 106 -5.39 -12.34 7.16
C SER A 106 -4.41 -13.08 6.24
N LEU A 107 -3.23 -13.45 6.75
CA LEU A 107 -2.26 -14.26 5.98
C LEU A 107 -2.80 -15.66 5.65
N LYS A 108 -3.54 -16.28 6.55
CA LYS A 108 -4.24 -17.56 6.28
C LYS A 108 -5.28 -17.38 5.17
N TRP A 109 -6.10 -16.35 5.28
CA TRP A 109 -7.09 -16.03 4.26
C TRP A 109 -6.44 -15.75 2.89
N ILE A 110 -5.36 -14.95 2.83
CA ILE A 110 -4.61 -14.69 1.58
C ILE A 110 -4.09 -16.02 0.98
N LYS A 111 -3.55 -16.89 1.83
CA LYS A 111 -3.04 -18.20 1.39
C LYS A 111 -4.14 -19.10 0.84
N GLU A 112 -5.32 -19.12 1.48
CA GLU A 112 -6.47 -19.92 1.07
C GLU A 112 -7.12 -19.37 -0.21
N THR A 113 -7.25 -18.05 -0.33
CA THR A 113 -7.81 -17.38 -1.50
C THR A 113 -6.86 -17.44 -2.70
N GLY A 114 -5.55 -17.37 -2.44
CA GLY A 114 -4.48 -17.31 -3.44
C GLY A 114 -4.18 -15.88 -3.89
N ILE A 115 -2.90 -15.49 -3.84
CA ILE A 115 -2.42 -14.15 -4.23
C ILE A 115 -2.85 -13.80 -5.66
N GLN A 116 -2.76 -14.75 -6.59
CA GLN A 116 -3.13 -14.55 -7.98
C GLN A 116 -4.62 -14.20 -8.14
N ASN A 117 -5.50 -14.89 -7.42
CA ASN A 117 -6.94 -14.61 -7.46
C ASN A 117 -7.26 -13.22 -6.88
N ILE A 118 -6.56 -12.82 -5.81
CA ILE A 118 -6.70 -11.49 -5.20
C ILE A 118 -6.26 -10.42 -6.21
N TYR A 119 -5.11 -10.63 -6.84
CA TYR A 119 -4.56 -9.72 -7.84
C TYR A 119 -5.48 -9.56 -9.04
N GLU A 120 -5.96 -10.66 -9.62
CA GLU A 120 -6.85 -10.65 -10.79
C GLU A 120 -8.18 -9.93 -10.49
N LYS A 121 -8.77 -10.18 -9.31
CA LYS A 121 -9.99 -9.49 -8.90
C LYS A 121 -9.76 -7.99 -8.72
N GLU A 122 -8.64 -7.60 -8.08
CA GLU A 122 -8.30 -6.19 -7.91
C GLU A 122 -8.03 -5.50 -9.26
N GLN A 123 -7.34 -6.18 -10.19
CA GLN A 123 -7.12 -5.65 -11.55
C GLN A 123 -8.43 -5.49 -12.34
N ALA A 124 -9.37 -6.42 -12.20
CA ALA A 124 -10.69 -6.30 -12.81
C ALA A 124 -11.45 -5.07 -12.25
N ASN A 125 -11.43 -4.90 -10.93
CA ASN A 125 -12.04 -3.76 -10.26
C ASN A 125 -11.35 -2.43 -10.64
N HIS A 126 -10.01 -2.42 -10.74
CA HIS A 126 -9.24 -1.26 -11.20
C HIS A 126 -9.59 -0.86 -12.63
N LYS A 127 -9.69 -1.83 -13.53
CA LYS A 127 -10.10 -1.58 -14.91
C LYS A 127 -11.50 -0.99 -14.97
N LYS A 128 -12.45 -1.55 -14.22
CA LYS A 128 -13.82 -1.04 -14.12
C LYS A 128 -13.86 0.39 -13.59
N LEU A 129 -13.08 0.69 -12.54
CA LEU A 129 -12.96 2.05 -12.02
C LEU A 129 -12.47 3.04 -13.07
N LEU A 130 -11.44 2.68 -13.85
CA LEU A 130 -10.93 3.53 -14.94
C LEU A 130 -11.97 3.72 -16.04
N GLU A 131 -12.71 2.68 -16.42
CA GLU A 131 -13.79 2.75 -17.41
C GLU A 131 -14.91 3.70 -16.95
N ILE A 132 -15.29 3.66 -15.67
CA ILE A 132 -16.27 4.59 -15.11
C ILE A 132 -15.75 6.01 -15.16
N LEU A 133 -14.58 6.28 -14.59
CA LEU A 133 -14.00 7.63 -14.53
C LEU A 133 -13.79 8.24 -15.92
N SER A 134 -13.51 7.43 -16.95
CA SER A 134 -13.29 7.89 -18.32
C SER A 134 -14.54 8.37 -19.06
N ARG A 135 -15.73 8.14 -18.50
CA ARG A 135 -17.01 8.61 -19.08
C ARG A 135 -17.28 10.09 -18.78
N TYR A 136 -16.61 10.67 -17.80
CA TYR A 136 -16.82 12.04 -17.32
C TYR A 136 -15.71 12.95 -17.87
N GLU A 137 -16.07 13.91 -18.72
CA GLU A 137 -15.10 14.81 -19.35
C GLU A 137 -14.41 15.75 -18.36
N ASN A 138 -15.07 16.06 -17.25
CA ASN A 138 -14.54 16.90 -16.16
C ASN A 138 -13.59 16.16 -15.21
N ILE A 139 -13.34 14.86 -15.41
CA ILE A 139 -12.42 14.04 -14.58
C ILE A 139 -11.16 13.73 -15.37
N LYS A 140 -10.03 14.22 -14.87
CA LYS A 140 -8.73 13.91 -15.41
C LYS A 140 -8.00 12.89 -14.57
N VAL A 141 -7.89 11.67 -15.04
CA VAL A 141 -7.07 10.63 -14.42
C VAL A 141 -5.58 10.98 -14.56
N ILE A 142 -4.83 10.89 -13.47
CA ILE A 142 -3.36 11.01 -13.50
C ILE A 142 -2.81 9.68 -14.01
N ASP A 143 -2.49 9.66 -15.30
CA ASP A 143 -1.94 8.47 -15.96
C ASP A 143 -0.45 8.32 -15.63
N THR A 144 -0.07 7.11 -15.24
CA THR A 144 1.33 6.71 -15.02
C THR A 144 1.96 6.06 -16.26
N GLY A 145 1.26 6.08 -17.38
CA GLY A 145 1.68 5.48 -18.63
C GLY A 145 1.50 3.95 -18.63
N LYS A 146 2.46 3.23 -19.26
CA LYS A 146 2.40 1.77 -19.38
C LYS A 146 2.84 1.00 -18.13
N ALA A 147 3.10 1.69 -17.02
CA ALA A 147 3.50 1.04 -15.80
C ALA A 147 2.33 0.20 -15.24
N MET A 148 2.66 -0.99 -14.77
CA MET A 148 1.72 -1.83 -14.04
C MET A 148 1.27 -1.07 -12.78
N SER A 149 -0.04 -0.92 -12.58
CA SER A 149 -0.62 -0.28 -11.40
C SER A 149 -1.42 -1.29 -10.57
N ILE A 150 -1.62 -0.95 -9.31
CA ILE A 150 -2.51 -1.65 -8.38
C ILE A 150 -3.85 -0.90 -8.31
N GLY A 151 -4.77 -1.33 -7.47
CA GLY A 151 -6.13 -0.79 -7.34
C GLY A 151 -6.23 0.67 -6.88
N VAL A 152 -5.30 1.55 -7.27
CA VAL A 152 -5.24 2.96 -6.85
C VAL A 152 -5.27 3.88 -8.07
N VAL A 153 -6.21 4.84 -8.09
CA VAL A 153 -6.35 5.83 -9.15
C VAL A 153 -6.44 7.22 -8.54
N SER A 154 -5.60 8.14 -9.02
CA SER A 154 -5.63 9.55 -8.63
C SER A 154 -6.21 10.41 -9.74
N CYS A 155 -7.12 11.33 -9.38
CA CYS A 155 -7.84 12.16 -10.32
C CYS A 155 -7.84 13.63 -9.92
N LEU A 156 -8.01 14.50 -10.92
CA LEU A 156 -8.41 15.89 -10.78
C LEU A 156 -9.83 16.06 -11.31
N PHE A 157 -10.58 16.97 -10.72
CA PHE A 157 -11.92 17.34 -11.16
C PHE A 157 -11.88 18.81 -11.60
N ASP A 158 -12.23 19.08 -12.84
CA ASP A 158 -12.19 20.43 -13.37
C ASP A 158 -13.20 21.31 -12.63
N GLY A 159 -12.77 22.50 -12.23
CA GLY A 159 -13.57 23.45 -11.47
C GLY A 159 -13.66 23.20 -9.95
N TYR A 160 -13.11 22.11 -9.45
CA TYR A 160 -13.20 21.74 -8.03
C TYR A 160 -11.82 21.51 -7.38
N GLY A 161 -11.73 21.92 -6.12
CA GLY A 161 -10.63 21.48 -5.26
C GLY A 161 -10.80 20.02 -4.80
N SER A 162 -9.69 19.32 -4.57
CA SER A 162 -9.72 17.90 -4.14
C SER A 162 -10.57 17.69 -2.87
N ASP A 163 -10.47 18.60 -1.89
CA ASP A 163 -11.18 18.48 -0.62
C ASP A 163 -12.70 18.68 -0.80
N SER A 164 -13.12 19.60 -1.69
CA SER A 164 -14.53 19.81 -2.00
C SER A 164 -15.18 18.58 -2.62
N ILE A 165 -14.48 17.95 -3.60
CA ILE A 165 -14.93 16.69 -4.19
C ILE A 165 -14.95 15.56 -3.15
N GLY A 166 -13.94 15.49 -2.29
CA GLY A 166 -13.91 14.48 -1.22
C GLY A 166 -15.10 14.59 -0.27
N GLN A 167 -15.53 15.83 0.05
CA GLN A 167 -16.71 16.06 0.86
C GLN A 167 -18.00 15.61 0.12
N ILE A 168 -18.19 16.04 -1.14
CA ILE A 168 -19.37 15.67 -1.93
C ILE A 168 -19.46 14.14 -2.07
N LEU A 169 -18.38 13.46 -2.43
CA LEU A 169 -18.35 12.01 -2.55
C LEU A 169 -18.69 11.32 -1.22
N SER A 170 -18.17 11.83 -0.10
CA SER A 170 -18.47 11.30 1.23
C SER A 170 -19.97 11.44 1.58
N GLU A 171 -20.59 12.56 1.23
CA GLU A 171 -22.03 12.80 1.41
C GLU A 171 -22.89 11.86 0.54
N GLN A 172 -22.35 11.42 -0.61
CA GLN A 172 -22.96 10.42 -1.49
C GLN A 172 -22.57 8.97 -1.13
N GLY A 173 -21.91 8.74 0.00
CA GLY A 173 -21.56 7.40 0.47
C GLY A 173 -20.27 6.81 -0.13
N VAL A 174 -19.48 7.59 -0.88
CA VAL A 174 -18.23 7.14 -1.50
C VAL A 174 -17.03 7.62 -0.68
N ALA A 175 -16.29 6.69 -0.09
CA ALA A 175 -15.08 6.98 0.66
C ALA A 175 -13.87 7.12 -0.28
N VAL A 176 -13.26 8.29 -0.27
CA VAL A 176 -12.03 8.60 -1.02
C VAL A 176 -10.98 9.24 -0.11
N ARG A 177 -9.77 9.37 -0.61
CA ARG A 177 -8.76 10.18 0.05
C ARG A 177 -8.38 11.37 -0.81
N THR A 178 -8.26 12.56 -0.19
CA THR A 178 -7.86 13.80 -0.86
C THR A 178 -6.49 14.27 -0.42
N GLY A 179 -5.88 15.18 -1.19
CA GLY A 179 -4.63 15.85 -0.87
C GLY A 179 -3.38 15.17 -1.41
N LEU A 180 -2.28 15.23 -0.65
CA LEU A 180 -0.94 14.88 -1.13
C LEU A 180 -0.54 13.40 -0.94
N HIS A 181 -1.38 12.56 -0.36
CA HIS A 181 -1.21 11.10 -0.22
C HIS A 181 0.16 10.64 0.32
N CYS A 182 0.74 11.41 1.26
CA CYS A 182 2.07 11.19 1.81
C CYS A 182 3.23 11.34 0.78
N ALA A 183 2.98 11.98 -0.36
CA ALA A 183 3.92 12.09 -1.47
C ALA A 183 4.06 13.54 -2.00
N PRO A 184 4.37 14.54 -1.16
CA PRO A 184 4.40 15.96 -1.57
C PRO A 184 5.39 16.24 -2.71
N THR A 185 6.49 15.52 -2.75
CA THR A 185 7.49 15.66 -3.82
C THR A 185 6.97 15.16 -5.17
N ALA A 186 6.23 14.04 -5.18
CA ALA A 186 5.58 13.55 -6.39
C ALA A 186 4.55 14.56 -6.92
N HIS A 187 3.72 15.14 -6.02
CA HIS A 187 2.77 16.17 -6.40
C HIS A 187 3.43 17.45 -6.93
N LYS A 188 4.61 17.84 -6.42
CA LYS A 188 5.40 18.94 -7.02
C LYS A 188 5.86 18.59 -8.43
N PHE A 189 6.30 17.36 -8.65
CA PHE A 189 6.78 16.90 -9.95
C PHE A 189 5.67 16.88 -11.01
N ILE A 190 4.49 16.39 -10.66
CA ILE A 190 3.33 16.29 -11.57
C ILE A 190 2.47 17.56 -11.62
N GLY A 191 2.84 18.62 -10.88
CA GLY A 191 2.17 19.94 -10.92
C GLY A 191 0.84 20.01 -10.17
N THR A 192 0.57 19.09 -9.25
CA THR A 192 -0.68 19.06 -8.44
C THR A 192 -0.46 19.57 -7.00
N PHE A 193 0.73 20.05 -6.66
CA PHE A 193 1.02 20.68 -5.38
C PHE A 193 0.53 22.15 -5.39
N PRO A 194 -0.05 22.69 -4.31
CA PRO A 194 -0.32 22.07 -2.99
C PRO A 194 -1.68 21.37 -2.88
N ALA A 195 -2.57 21.52 -3.85
CA ALA A 195 -3.96 21.05 -3.76
C ALA A 195 -4.10 19.51 -3.69
N GLY A 196 -3.13 18.78 -4.26
CA GLY A 196 -3.20 17.34 -4.32
C GLY A 196 -4.20 16.80 -5.36
N THR A 197 -4.67 15.59 -5.13
CA THR A 197 -5.63 14.88 -6.00
C THR A 197 -6.72 14.22 -5.17
N VAL A 198 -7.79 13.79 -5.81
CA VAL A 198 -8.75 12.82 -5.27
C VAL A 198 -8.27 11.43 -5.63
N ARG A 199 -8.12 10.55 -4.64
CA ARG A 199 -7.64 9.19 -4.82
C ARG A 199 -8.74 8.18 -4.53
N PHE A 200 -9.09 7.42 -5.54
CA PHE A 200 -9.92 6.23 -5.42
C PHE A 200 -9.02 5.01 -5.16
N SER A 201 -9.53 4.06 -4.40
CA SER A 201 -8.84 2.80 -4.13
C SER A 201 -9.85 1.67 -4.19
N VAL A 202 -9.57 0.67 -5.00
CA VAL A 202 -10.34 -0.57 -5.08
C VAL A 202 -9.51 -1.74 -4.58
N SER A 203 -10.18 -2.79 -4.16
CA SER A 203 -9.54 -4.00 -3.63
C SER A 203 -10.33 -5.25 -4.05
N TYR A 204 -9.89 -6.40 -3.57
CA TYR A 204 -10.59 -7.66 -3.73
C TYR A 204 -12.07 -7.61 -3.29
N PHE A 205 -12.38 -6.83 -2.26
CA PHE A 205 -13.69 -6.81 -1.61
C PHE A 205 -14.75 -5.93 -2.27
N ASN A 206 -14.37 -5.11 -3.26
CA ASN A 206 -15.35 -4.29 -3.95
C ASN A 206 -16.33 -5.14 -4.78
N THR A 207 -17.61 -4.74 -4.73
CA THR A 207 -18.75 -5.37 -5.39
C THR A 207 -19.29 -4.50 -6.51
N GLU A 208 -20.26 -5.02 -7.28
CA GLU A 208 -20.96 -4.23 -8.31
C GLU A 208 -21.70 -3.04 -7.68
N GLU A 209 -22.32 -3.22 -6.51
CA GLU A 209 -23.05 -2.17 -5.80
C GLU A 209 -22.16 -0.96 -5.46
N ASP A 210 -20.89 -1.20 -5.08
CA ASP A 210 -19.93 -0.10 -4.83
C ASP A 210 -19.72 0.77 -6.07
N PHE A 211 -19.68 0.15 -7.24
CA PHE A 211 -19.51 0.87 -8.52
C PHE A 211 -20.79 1.60 -8.94
N GLU A 212 -21.97 1.04 -8.69
CA GLU A 212 -23.25 1.69 -8.93
C GLU A 212 -23.40 2.95 -8.05
N ILE A 213 -23.01 2.86 -6.77
CA ILE A 213 -22.99 4.02 -5.87
C ILE A 213 -21.99 5.07 -6.37
N LEU A 214 -20.81 4.65 -6.83
CA LEU A 214 -19.82 5.57 -7.40
C LEU A 214 -20.37 6.28 -8.64
N GLU A 215 -20.98 5.56 -9.58
CA GLU A 215 -21.56 6.16 -10.80
C GLU A 215 -22.63 7.19 -10.44
N ALA A 216 -23.55 6.85 -9.51
CA ALA A 216 -24.59 7.79 -9.05
C ALA A 216 -23.99 9.06 -8.40
N ALA A 217 -22.89 8.92 -7.65
CA ALA A 217 -22.21 10.05 -7.04
C ALA A 217 -21.51 10.95 -8.07
N LEU A 218 -20.94 10.36 -9.12
CA LEU A 218 -20.29 11.10 -10.20
C LEU A 218 -21.32 11.82 -11.08
N ASP A 219 -22.46 11.17 -11.39
CA ASP A 219 -23.59 11.79 -12.09
C ASP A 219 -24.13 12.99 -11.30
N TYR A 220 -24.23 12.87 -9.97
CA TYR A 220 -24.63 14.00 -9.11
C TYR A 220 -23.65 15.17 -9.23
N ILE A 221 -22.33 14.91 -9.25
CA ILE A 221 -21.32 15.96 -9.42
C ILE A 221 -21.48 16.62 -10.81
N GLU A 222 -21.61 15.84 -11.87
CA GLU A 222 -21.74 16.35 -13.24
C GLU A 222 -22.97 17.24 -13.41
N LEU A 223 -24.11 16.85 -12.84
CA LEU A 223 -25.36 17.61 -12.90
C LEU A 223 -25.35 18.93 -12.10
N ASN A 224 -24.44 19.06 -11.14
CA ASN A 224 -24.33 20.22 -10.24
C ASN A 224 -23.03 21.03 -10.44
N SER A 225 -22.34 20.80 -11.57
CA SER A 225 -21.07 21.47 -11.96
C SER A 225 -21.31 22.80 -12.66
#